data_b43e7725d887ec069889f1486270b89c
#
_entry.id   b43e7725d887ec069889f1486270b89c
#
_cell.length_a   1.000
_cell.length_b   1.000
_cell.length_c   1.000
_cell.angle_alpha   90.00
_cell.angle_beta   90.00
_cell.angle_gamma   90.00
#
_symmetry.space_group_name_H-M   'P 1'
#
loop_
_entity.id
_entity.type
_entity.pdbx_description
1 polymer ?
#
loop_
_entity_poly.entity_id
_entity_poly.type
_entity_poly.pdbx_seq_one_letter_code
_entity_poly.pdbx_strand_id
1 'polypeptide(L)'
;PPPVRLRYRVESNKFPFRLNSDLLWRNDGSSYDARLTMGAFGQSKVLSSRGELGPYGLLPMRFGDKFRSEVAAHFERDKGYISFSANTPNVPLLSGAQDYLSIMLQFSAMLAGDPARFPLASSITVQVAGPRDAEVWLFTVERQEALALPGGEADTVKLVRHPRKPFDQLFEFWLAPTLAWLPVRLRITEHNGDYLDQKWESTQAPS
;
A
#
# COMPACT_ATOMS: atom_id res chain seq x y z
N PRO A 1 -12.45 0.24 -4.34
CA PRO A 1 -13.21 0.62 -3.15
C PRO A 1 -13.76 2.04 -3.27
N PRO A 2 -14.89 2.37 -2.60
CA PRO A 2 -15.43 3.72 -2.55
C PRO A 2 -14.47 4.67 -1.80
N PRO A 3 -14.59 6.00 -2.01
CA PRO A 3 -13.83 6.98 -1.25
C PRO A 3 -14.03 6.83 0.26
N VAL A 4 -12.93 6.85 1.02
CA VAL A 4 -12.97 6.52 2.45
C VAL A 4 -11.73 7.08 3.17
N ARG A 5 -11.87 7.29 4.48
CA ARG A 5 -10.76 7.50 5.42
C ARG A 5 -10.70 6.32 6.39
N LEU A 6 -9.57 5.63 6.44
CA LEU A 6 -9.30 4.57 7.41
C LEU A 6 -8.32 5.09 8.46
N ARG A 7 -8.65 4.90 9.73
CA ARG A 7 -7.72 5.14 10.83
C ARG A 7 -7.13 3.83 11.31
N TYR A 8 -5.85 3.87 11.60
CA TYR A 8 -5.09 2.74 12.12
C TYR A 8 -4.42 3.07 13.44
N ARG A 9 -4.45 2.10 14.34
CA ARG A 9 -3.54 2.04 15.47
C ARG A 9 -2.25 1.40 15.00
N VAL A 10 -1.13 2.04 15.30
CA VAL A 10 0.19 1.56 14.88
C VAL A 10 0.96 1.02 16.07
N GLU A 11 1.44 -0.21 15.94
CA GLU A 11 2.34 -0.87 16.87
C GLU A 11 3.72 -1.03 16.22
N SER A 12 4.78 -0.83 16.98
CA SER A 12 6.14 -0.97 16.53
C SER A 12 7.05 -1.29 17.70
N ASN A 13 8.07 -2.11 17.49
CA ASN A 13 9.15 -2.29 18.48
C ASN A 13 10.30 -1.29 18.30
N LYS A 14 10.25 -0.45 17.25
CA LYS A 14 11.25 0.60 17.00
C LYS A 14 11.05 1.85 17.85
N PHE A 15 9.83 2.08 18.30
CA PHE A 15 9.45 3.31 18.99
C PHE A 15 8.82 2.98 20.35
N PRO A 16 9.21 3.68 21.44
CA PRO A 16 8.67 3.47 22.77
C PRO A 16 7.28 4.10 22.95
N PHE A 17 6.70 4.69 21.91
CA PHE A 17 5.43 5.39 21.93
C PHE A 17 4.52 4.91 20.79
N ARG A 18 3.23 5.16 20.94
CA ARG A 18 2.23 4.82 19.92
C ARG A 18 2.25 5.85 18.79
N LEU A 19 2.17 5.34 17.58
CA LEU A 19 1.94 6.12 16.38
C LEU A 19 0.48 5.99 15.96
N ASN A 20 -0.05 7.02 15.31
CA ASN A 20 -1.32 6.97 14.61
C ASN A 20 -1.07 7.00 13.11
N SER A 21 -1.93 6.34 12.37
CA SER A 21 -1.90 6.37 10.92
C SER A 21 -3.30 6.58 10.36
N ASP A 22 -3.35 7.25 9.21
CA ASP A 22 -4.60 7.66 8.55
C ASP A 22 -4.40 7.47 7.05
N LEU A 23 -5.21 6.60 6.44
CA LEU A 23 -5.27 6.42 4.99
C LEU A 23 -6.49 7.13 4.45
N LEU A 24 -6.28 8.20 3.70
CA LEU A 24 -7.31 8.86 2.92
C LEU A 24 -7.28 8.33 1.48
N TRP A 25 -8.39 7.77 1.04
CA TRP A 25 -8.60 7.34 -0.32
C TRP A 25 -9.74 8.15 -0.95
N ARG A 26 -9.46 8.80 -2.06
CA ARG A 26 -10.43 9.55 -2.86
C ARG A 26 -10.34 9.12 -4.31
N ASN A 27 -11.48 9.03 -4.97
CA ASN A 27 -11.57 8.85 -6.42
C ASN A 27 -12.88 9.47 -6.92
N ASP A 28 -12.89 9.86 -8.19
CA ASP A 28 -14.04 10.41 -8.91
C ASP A 28 -14.51 9.47 -10.05
N GLY A 29 -14.02 8.22 -10.08
CA GLY A 29 -14.29 7.25 -11.13
C GLY A 29 -13.33 7.31 -12.31
N SER A 30 -12.58 8.40 -12.48
CA SER A 30 -11.56 8.56 -13.54
C SER A 30 -10.16 8.72 -12.98
N SER A 31 -10.02 9.42 -11.87
CA SER A 31 -8.76 9.70 -11.19
C SER A 31 -8.82 9.34 -9.70
N TYR A 32 -7.65 9.22 -9.07
CA TYR A 32 -7.55 8.97 -7.64
C TYR A 32 -6.47 9.82 -6.97
N ASP A 33 -6.69 10.07 -5.68
CA ASP A 33 -5.72 10.63 -4.73
C ASP A 33 -5.73 9.78 -3.46
N ALA A 34 -4.59 9.16 -3.14
CA ALA A 34 -4.39 8.39 -1.93
C ALA A 34 -3.30 9.05 -1.07
N ARG A 35 -3.54 9.12 0.23
CA ARG A 35 -2.59 9.66 1.20
C ARG A 35 -2.57 8.81 2.46
N LEU A 36 -1.39 8.33 2.82
CA LEU A 36 -1.14 7.67 4.10
C LEU A 36 -0.28 8.59 4.96
N THR A 37 -0.83 9.05 6.08
CA THR A 37 -0.12 9.86 7.05
C THR A 37 0.13 9.01 8.29
N MET A 38 1.37 8.99 8.78
CA MET A 38 1.74 8.30 10.01
C MET A 38 2.62 9.21 10.85
N GLY A 39 2.30 9.34 12.13
CA GLY A 39 3.08 10.23 12.99
C GLY A 39 2.68 10.24 14.44
N ALA A 40 3.48 11.00 15.22
CA ALA A 40 3.26 11.34 16.61
C ALA A 40 3.95 12.67 16.94
N PHE A 41 3.48 13.35 17.99
CA PHE A 41 4.11 14.57 18.54
C PHE A 41 4.37 15.68 17.50
N GLY A 42 3.44 15.87 16.56
CA GLY A 42 3.54 16.92 15.54
C GLY A 42 4.51 16.62 14.40
N GLN A 43 5.15 15.46 14.40
CA GLN A 43 5.95 14.98 13.26
C GLN A 43 5.20 13.87 12.52
N SER A 44 5.20 13.94 11.20
CA SER A 44 4.53 12.93 10.39
C SER A 44 5.33 12.57 9.16
N LYS A 45 5.26 11.30 8.79
CA LYS A 45 5.62 10.79 7.47
C LYS A 45 4.34 10.71 6.64
N VAL A 46 4.41 11.19 5.40
CA VAL A 46 3.29 11.17 4.46
C VAL A 46 3.72 10.46 3.18
N LEU A 47 3.00 9.40 2.84
CA LEU A 47 3.04 8.81 1.51
C LEU A 47 1.84 9.32 0.72
N SER A 48 2.04 9.66 -0.54
CA SER A 48 0.98 10.09 -1.45
C SER A 48 1.09 9.37 -2.79
N SER A 49 -0.03 8.96 -3.35
CA SER A 49 -0.11 8.37 -4.68
C SER A 49 -1.27 9.01 -5.42
N ARG A 50 -1.03 9.46 -6.65
CA ARG A 50 -2.04 10.04 -7.52
C ARG A 50 -1.93 9.44 -8.91
N GLY A 51 -3.07 9.28 -9.56
CA GLY A 51 -3.11 8.74 -10.90
C GLY A 51 -4.52 8.62 -11.43
N GLU A 52 -4.66 7.81 -12.46
CA GLU A 52 -5.91 7.53 -13.14
C GLU A 52 -6.44 6.16 -12.76
N LEU A 53 -7.73 5.94 -13.01
CA LEU A 53 -8.39 4.65 -12.92
C LEU A 53 -8.59 4.11 -14.33
N GLY A 54 -7.90 3.02 -14.63
CA GLY A 54 -8.00 2.33 -15.91
C GLY A 54 -8.88 1.07 -15.83
N PRO A 55 -9.08 0.39 -16.95
CA PRO A 55 -9.92 -0.82 -17.01
C PRO A 55 -9.38 -1.99 -16.18
N TYR A 56 -8.09 -1.98 -15.85
CA TYR A 56 -7.42 -3.03 -15.08
C TYR A 56 -6.97 -2.58 -13.69
N GLY A 57 -7.42 -1.41 -13.22
CA GLY A 57 -7.13 -0.87 -11.91
C GLY A 57 -6.41 0.47 -11.93
N LEU A 58 -5.58 0.70 -10.91
CA LEU A 58 -4.90 1.96 -10.69
C LEU A 58 -3.73 2.15 -11.67
N LEU A 59 -3.62 3.36 -12.19
CA LEU A 59 -2.54 3.81 -13.05
C LEU A 59 -1.82 4.98 -12.36
N PRO A 60 -0.86 4.71 -11.45
CA PRO A 60 -0.12 5.78 -10.78
C PRO A 60 0.59 6.69 -11.78
N MET A 61 0.54 7.99 -11.53
CA MET A 61 1.30 9.01 -12.25
C MET A 61 2.42 9.59 -11.38
N ARG A 62 2.16 9.69 -10.07
CA ARG A 62 3.12 10.25 -9.13
C ARG A 62 2.99 9.60 -7.75
N PHE A 63 4.13 9.16 -7.21
CA PHE A 63 4.29 8.76 -5.81
C PHE A 63 5.18 9.74 -5.08
N GLY A 64 4.82 10.13 -3.86
CA GLY A 64 5.61 10.99 -2.99
C GLY A 64 5.83 10.36 -1.62
N ASP A 65 7.05 10.42 -1.12
CA ASP A 65 7.44 10.05 0.25
C ASP A 65 8.01 11.29 0.93
N LYS A 66 7.30 11.81 1.92
CA LYS A 66 7.64 13.04 2.62
C LYS A 66 7.79 12.80 4.12
N PHE A 67 8.94 13.12 4.67
CA PHE A 67 9.14 13.26 6.10
C PHE A 67 9.50 14.71 6.45
N ARG A 68 10.71 15.17 6.16
CA ARG A 68 11.12 16.58 6.24
C ARG A 68 11.11 17.24 4.87
N SER A 69 11.64 16.56 3.89
CA SER A 69 11.58 16.90 2.46
C SER A 69 10.87 15.77 1.72
N GLU A 70 10.32 16.08 0.56
CA GLU A 70 9.66 15.10 -0.30
C GLU A 70 10.64 14.53 -1.31
N VAL A 71 10.59 13.21 -1.50
CA VAL A 71 11.21 12.49 -2.61
C VAL A 71 10.10 11.81 -3.40
N ALA A 72 10.13 11.89 -4.72
CA ALA A 72 9.05 11.44 -5.56
C ALA A 72 9.51 10.53 -6.70
N ALA A 73 8.64 9.60 -7.11
CA ALA A 73 8.70 8.87 -8.36
C ALA A 73 7.62 9.38 -9.31
N HIS A 74 7.96 9.51 -10.59
CA HIS A 74 7.07 9.95 -11.67
C HIS A 74 6.97 8.85 -12.72
N PHE A 75 5.75 8.42 -13.02
CA PHE A 75 5.46 7.39 -14.00
C PHE A 75 5.27 8.05 -15.37
N GLU A 76 6.35 8.18 -16.12
CA GLU A 76 6.41 8.83 -17.44
C GLU A 76 5.91 7.86 -18.51
N ARG A 77 4.59 7.67 -18.58
CA ARG A 77 3.97 6.62 -19.42
C ARG A 77 4.25 6.80 -20.89
N ASP A 78 4.22 8.05 -21.37
CA ASP A 78 4.49 8.36 -22.79
C ASP A 78 5.97 8.11 -23.15
N LYS A 79 6.86 8.12 -22.17
CA LYS A 79 8.29 7.91 -22.34
C LYS A 79 8.74 6.49 -21.99
N GLY A 80 7.87 5.69 -21.35
CA GLY A 80 8.13 4.30 -21.03
C GLY A 80 9.09 4.07 -19.86
N TYR A 81 9.24 5.01 -18.93
CA TYR A 81 10.09 4.86 -17.75
C TYR A 81 9.49 5.52 -16.49
N ILE A 82 10.04 5.15 -15.33
CA ILE A 82 9.81 5.82 -14.06
C ILE A 82 11.06 6.65 -13.75
N SER A 83 10.87 7.94 -13.47
CA SER A 83 11.94 8.86 -13.04
C SER A 83 11.80 9.20 -11.56
N PHE A 84 12.91 9.61 -10.95
CA PHE A 84 12.98 9.86 -9.50
C PHE A 84 13.57 11.25 -9.22
N SER A 85 12.91 12.02 -8.34
CA SER A 85 13.40 13.34 -7.92
C SER A 85 14.70 13.27 -7.11
N ALA A 86 15.10 12.08 -6.65
CA ALA A 86 16.35 11.83 -5.93
C ALA A 86 17.58 11.71 -6.83
N ASN A 87 17.45 11.96 -8.13
CA ASN A 87 18.51 11.79 -9.14
C ASN A 87 19.08 10.36 -9.21
N THR A 88 18.29 9.37 -8.88
CA THR A 88 18.63 7.96 -9.15
C THR A 88 18.29 7.60 -10.60
N PRO A 89 18.90 6.56 -11.18
CA PRO A 89 18.64 6.17 -12.56
C PRO A 89 17.18 5.88 -12.83
N ASN A 90 16.70 6.26 -14.01
CA ASN A 90 15.37 5.88 -14.47
C ASN A 90 15.25 4.37 -14.61
N VAL A 91 14.06 3.84 -14.38
CA VAL A 91 13.74 2.41 -14.50
C VAL A 91 12.67 2.23 -15.59
N PRO A 92 12.79 1.25 -16.50
CA PRO A 92 11.75 0.96 -17.47
C PRO A 92 10.39 0.76 -16.80
N LEU A 93 9.34 1.38 -17.34
CA LEU A 93 7.98 1.27 -16.84
C LEU A 93 7.33 0.00 -17.39
N LEU A 94 6.97 -0.92 -16.52
CA LEU A 94 6.25 -2.13 -16.85
C LEU A 94 4.73 -1.92 -16.79
N SER A 95 3.98 -2.73 -17.57
CA SER A 95 2.53 -2.71 -17.51
C SER A 95 2.02 -3.08 -16.11
N GLY A 96 1.03 -2.35 -15.61
CA GLY A 96 0.46 -2.59 -14.29
C GLY A 96 1.32 -2.12 -13.10
N ALA A 97 2.41 -1.39 -13.35
CA ALA A 97 3.27 -0.86 -12.30
C ALA A 97 2.50 -0.04 -11.28
N GLN A 98 2.83 -0.25 -10.01
CA GLN A 98 2.26 0.42 -8.85
C GLN A 98 3.36 1.13 -8.04
N ASP A 99 2.98 1.86 -7.02
CA ASP A 99 3.88 2.40 -6.00
C ASP A 99 3.59 1.80 -4.61
N TYR A 100 4.41 2.15 -3.61
CA TYR A 100 4.29 1.64 -2.24
C TYR A 100 2.92 1.87 -1.59
N LEU A 101 2.16 2.87 -2.03
CA LEU A 101 0.83 3.16 -1.51
C LEU A 101 -0.27 2.59 -2.40
N SER A 102 -0.17 2.76 -3.71
CA SER A 102 -1.20 2.30 -4.64
C SER A 102 -1.34 0.78 -4.68
N ILE A 103 -0.27 0.02 -4.41
CA ILE A 103 -0.29 -1.45 -4.50
C ILE A 103 -1.36 -2.10 -3.62
N MET A 104 -1.56 -1.63 -2.39
CA MET A 104 -2.57 -2.21 -1.51
C MET A 104 -4.00 -1.89 -1.98
N LEU A 105 -4.22 -0.71 -2.55
CA LEU A 105 -5.51 -0.30 -3.13
C LEU A 105 -5.76 -1.00 -4.48
N GLN A 106 -4.70 -1.30 -5.24
CA GLN A 106 -4.78 -2.15 -6.42
C GLN A 106 -5.21 -3.58 -6.05
N PHE A 107 -4.67 -4.16 -4.98
CA PHE A 107 -5.14 -5.46 -4.49
C PHE A 107 -6.60 -5.40 -4.05
N SER A 108 -7.00 -4.33 -3.36
CA SER A 108 -8.41 -4.10 -3.01
C SER A 108 -9.30 -4.10 -4.26
N ALA A 109 -8.90 -3.41 -5.32
CA ALA A 109 -9.64 -3.35 -6.57
C ALA A 109 -9.70 -4.72 -7.29
N MET A 110 -8.58 -5.44 -7.34
CA MET A 110 -8.48 -6.75 -7.97
C MET A 110 -9.37 -7.79 -7.28
N LEU A 111 -9.30 -7.88 -5.96
CA LEU A 111 -10.09 -8.85 -5.20
C LEU A 111 -11.58 -8.46 -5.15
N ALA A 112 -11.90 -7.17 -5.14
CA ALA A 112 -13.28 -6.71 -5.23
C ALA A 112 -13.91 -6.99 -6.61
N GLY A 113 -13.10 -6.94 -7.68
CA GLY A 113 -13.56 -7.18 -9.04
C GLY A 113 -13.84 -8.65 -9.34
N ASP A 114 -12.92 -9.53 -8.96
CA ASP A 114 -13.05 -10.97 -9.17
C ASP A 114 -12.19 -11.76 -8.17
N PRO A 115 -12.68 -12.03 -6.96
CA PRO A 115 -11.91 -12.76 -5.95
C PRO A 115 -11.59 -14.21 -6.36
N ALA A 116 -12.37 -14.82 -7.26
CA ALA A 116 -12.16 -16.19 -7.70
C ALA A 116 -10.88 -16.34 -8.54
N ARG A 117 -10.40 -15.27 -9.14
CA ARG A 117 -9.11 -15.26 -9.86
C ARG A 117 -7.88 -15.32 -8.96
N PHE A 118 -8.06 -15.11 -7.66
CA PHE A 118 -6.98 -15.04 -6.68
C PHE A 118 -7.19 -16.08 -5.56
N PRO A 119 -7.24 -17.39 -5.89
CA PRO A 119 -7.37 -18.43 -4.90
C PRO A 119 -6.14 -18.47 -3.98
N LEU A 120 -6.26 -19.18 -2.87
CA LEU A 120 -5.12 -19.43 -1.98
C LEU A 120 -3.95 -20.04 -2.76
N ALA A 121 -2.73 -19.67 -2.39
CA ALA A 121 -1.47 -20.00 -3.03
C ALA A 121 -1.27 -19.38 -4.44
N SER A 122 -2.21 -18.60 -4.95
CA SER A 122 -1.96 -17.84 -6.19
C SER A 122 -0.93 -16.74 -5.98
N SER A 123 -0.21 -16.40 -7.05
CA SER A 123 0.84 -15.38 -7.05
C SER A 123 0.49 -14.21 -7.94
N ILE A 124 0.84 -13.01 -7.49
CA ILE A 124 0.67 -11.75 -8.22
C ILE A 124 2.04 -11.11 -8.36
N THR A 125 2.49 -10.96 -9.61
CA THR A 125 3.76 -10.28 -9.93
C THR A 125 3.47 -8.86 -10.41
N VAL A 126 4.13 -7.87 -9.81
CA VAL A 126 3.91 -6.46 -10.09
C VAL A 126 5.19 -5.65 -9.88
N GLN A 127 5.46 -4.69 -10.76
CA GLN A 127 6.50 -3.69 -10.52
C GLN A 127 6.00 -2.69 -9.49
N VAL A 128 6.80 -2.43 -8.45
CA VAL A 128 6.46 -1.49 -7.38
C VAL A 128 7.55 -0.44 -7.27
N ALA A 129 7.17 0.82 -7.43
CA ALA A 129 8.06 1.96 -7.30
C ALA A 129 8.06 2.48 -5.86
N GLY A 130 9.26 2.60 -5.31
CA GLY A 130 9.57 3.41 -4.15
C GLY A 130 9.97 4.83 -4.55
N PRO A 131 10.48 5.63 -3.59
CA PRO A 131 10.88 7.01 -3.88
C PRO A 131 12.19 7.14 -4.67
N ARG A 132 12.97 6.06 -4.83
CA ARG A 132 14.32 6.09 -5.41
C ARG A 132 14.61 4.98 -6.42
N ASP A 133 13.76 3.97 -6.48
CA ASP A 133 13.92 2.79 -7.33
C ASP A 133 12.55 2.16 -7.64
N ALA A 134 12.56 1.16 -8.51
CA ALA A 134 11.39 0.32 -8.74
C ALA A 134 11.85 -1.12 -8.99
N GLU A 135 11.21 -2.06 -8.33
CA GLU A 135 11.53 -3.49 -8.40
C GLU A 135 10.28 -4.32 -8.73
N VAL A 136 10.48 -5.48 -9.34
CA VAL A 136 9.41 -6.45 -9.53
C VAL A 136 9.23 -7.25 -8.24
N TRP A 137 8.03 -7.20 -7.67
CA TRP A 137 7.65 -7.89 -6.46
C TRP A 137 6.71 -9.05 -6.76
N LEU A 138 6.85 -10.12 -6.00
CA LEU A 138 5.95 -11.27 -6.02
C LEU A 138 5.17 -11.30 -4.71
N PHE A 139 3.86 -11.23 -4.80
CA PHE A 139 2.95 -11.44 -3.68
C PHE A 139 2.26 -12.80 -3.82
N THR A 140 1.99 -13.42 -2.70
CA THR A 140 1.22 -14.67 -2.62
C THR A 140 -0.04 -14.44 -1.80
N VAL A 141 -1.18 -14.92 -2.27
CA VAL A 141 -2.40 -15.03 -1.48
C VAL A 141 -2.22 -16.18 -0.51
N GLU A 142 -1.86 -15.88 0.74
CA GLU A 142 -1.32 -16.87 1.65
C GLU A 142 -2.43 -17.64 2.38
N ARG A 143 -3.40 -16.92 2.95
CA ARG A 143 -4.49 -17.52 3.74
C ARG A 143 -5.67 -16.59 3.95
N GLN A 144 -6.78 -17.18 4.39
CA GLN A 144 -7.91 -16.49 4.97
C GLN A 144 -7.85 -16.65 6.49
N GLU A 145 -8.09 -15.58 7.21
CA GLU A 145 -8.10 -15.61 8.67
C GLU A 145 -8.99 -14.50 9.25
N ALA A 146 -9.62 -14.80 10.37
CA ALA A 146 -10.32 -13.78 11.16
C ALA A 146 -9.34 -13.06 12.06
N LEU A 147 -9.42 -11.74 12.10
CA LEU A 147 -8.59 -10.88 12.93
C LEU A 147 -9.42 -10.12 13.95
N ALA A 148 -8.99 -10.12 15.20
CA ALA A 148 -9.45 -9.18 16.22
C ALA A 148 -8.62 -7.89 16.11
N LEU A 149 -9.25 -6.83 15.59
CA LEU A 149 -8.63 -5.53 15.36
C LEU A 149 -9.22 -4.48 16.32
N PRO A 150 -8.55 -3.34 16.50
CA PRO A 150 -9.10 -2.26 17.33
C PRO A 150 -10.50 -1.80 16.92
N GLY A 151 -10.83 -1.84 15.63
CA GLY A 151 -12.13 -1.48 15.07
C GLY A 151 -13.19 -2.58 15.12
N GLY A 152 -12.83 -3.80 15.56
CA GLY A 152 -13.70 -4.96 15.63
C GLY A 152 -13.11 -6.19 14.93
N GLU A 153 -13.88 -7.28 14.90
CA GLU A 153 -13.49 -8.49 14.18
C GLU A 153 -13.71 -8.33 12.68
N ALA A 154 -12.79 -8.88 11.90
CA ALA A 154 -12.89 -8.88 10.44
C ALA A 154 -12.33 -10.18 9.86
N ASP A 155 -13.10 -10.83 8.99
CA ASP A 155 -12.59 -11.88 8.11
C ASP A 155 -11.71 -11.23 7.04
N THR A 156 -10.55 -11.83 6.80
CA THR A 156 -9.54 -11.24 5.91
C THR A 156 -8.93 -12.26 4.97
N VAL A 157 -8.42 -11.74 3.84
CA VAL A 157 -7.50 -12.45 2.95
C VAL A 157 -6.12 -11.80 3.10
N LYS A 158 -5.11 -12.63 3.37
CA LYS A 158 -3.73 -12.19 3.57
C LYS A 158 -2.92 -12.34 2.30
N LEU A 159 -2.28 -11.25 1.87
CA LEU A 159 -1.29 -11.23 0.81
C LEU A 159 0.10 -10.96 1.42
N VAL A 160 1.10 -11.70 0.96
CA VAL A 160 2.46 -11.62 1.50
C VAL A 160 3.49 -11.49 0.40
N ARG A 161 4.43 -10.58 0.57
CA ARG A 161 5.69 -10.55 -0.15
C ARG A 161 6.81 -10.98 0.80
N HIS A 162 7.32 -12.19 0.59
CA HIS A 162 8.44 -12.71 1.36
C HIS A 162 9.78 -12.07 0.95
N PRO A 163 10.73 -11.92 1.89
CA PRO A 163 12.09 -11.52 1.58
C PRO A 163 12.72 -12.47 0.55
N ARG A 164 13.42 -11.94 -0.45
CA ARG A 164 14.07 -12.72 -1.53
C ARG A 164 15.58 -12.62 -1.52
N LYS A 165 16.12 -11.67 -0.77
CA LYS A 165 17.55 -11.36 -0.66
C LYS A 165 17.87 -10.94 0.79
N PRO A 166 19.14 -10.97 1.21
CA PRO A 166 19.56 -10.41 2.50
C PRO A 166 19.11 -8.95 2.64
N PHE A 167 18.71 -8.57 3.84
CA PHE A 167 18.21 -7.24 4.20
C PHE A 167 16.89 -6.81 3.55
N ASP A 168 16.20 -7.74 2.88
CA ASP A 168 14.89 -7.48 2.31
C ASP A 168 13.80 -7.49 3.40
N GLN A 169 12.72 -6.77 3.16
CA GLN A 169 11.60 -6.65 4.08
C GLN A 169 10.52 -7.70 3.79
N LEU A 170 9.81 -8.11 4.82
CA LEU A 170 8.54 -8.85 4.72
C LEU A 170 7.40 -7.84 4.68
N PHE A 171 6.56 -7.90 3.64
CA PHE A 171 5.34 -7.09 3.52
C PHE A 171 4.11 -7.99 3.64
N GLU A 172 3.19 -7.61 4.49
CA GLU A 172 1.97 -8.35 4.76
C GLU A 172 0.77 -7.39 4.71
N PHE A 173 -0.24 -7.73 3.90
CA PHE A 173 -1.49 -6.99 3.77
C PHE A 173 -2.66 -7.90 4.08
N TRP A 174 -3.62 -7.43 4.87
CA TRP A 174 -4.88 -8.11 5.14
C TRP A 174 -6.02 -7.26 4.61
N LEU A 175 -6.78 -7.81 3.68
CA LEU A 175 -7.89 -7.16 3.02
C LEU A 175 -9.20 -7.79 3.51
N ALA A 176 -10.17 -6.96 3.90
CA ALA A 176 -11.45 -7.42 4.45
C ALA A 176 -12.57 -7.36 3.41
N PRO A 177 -13.11 -8.52 2.95
CA PRO A 177 -14.22 -8.57 2.00
C PRO A 177 -15.42 -7.74 2.44
N THR A 178 -15.79 -7.83 3.72
CA THR A 178 -16.95 -7.12 4.30
C THR A 178 -16.77 -5.60 4.38
N LEU A 179 -15.53 -5.10 4.24
CA LEU A 179 -15.19 -3.68 4.22
C LEU A 179 -14.71 -3.26 2.82
N ALA A 180 -15.40 -3.70 1.76
CA ALA A 180 -15.07 -3.39 0.35
C ALA A 180 -13.62 -3.75 -0.04
N TRP A 181 -13.08 -4.82 0.52
CA TRP A 181 -11.70 -5.28 0.35
C TRP A 181 -10.64 -4.26 0.78
N LEU A 182 -11.00 -3.31 1.62
CA LEU A 182 -10.04 -2.33 2.14
C LEU A 182 -8.97 -3.00 3.01
N PRO A 183 -7.74 -2.44 3.03
CA PRO A 183 -6.66 -2.96 3.84
C PRO A 183 -6.92 -2.66 5.32
N VAL A 184 -7.25 -3.68 6.10
CA VAL A 184 -7.54 -3.57 7.54
C VAL A 184 -6.31 -3.80 8.41
N ARG A 185 -5.24 -4.39 7.85
CA ARG A 185 -3.95 -4.50 8.51
C ARG A 185 -2.83 -4.47 7.49
N LEU A 186 -1.76 -3.76 7.84
CA LEU A 186 -0.53 -3.67 7.07
C LEU A 186 0.64 -3.89 8.03
N ARG A 187 1.50 -4.85 7.74
CA ARG A 187 2.69 -5.07 8.55
C ARG A 187 3.92 -5.13 7.66
N ILE A 188 4.93 -4.38 8.05
CA ILE A 188 6.26 -4.43 7.46
C ILE A 188 7.22 -4.91 8.53
N THR A 189 7.98 -5.95 8.23
CA THR A 189 9.01 -6.48 9.13
C THR A 189 10.36 -6.37 8.45
N GLU A 190 11.29 -5.73 9.11
CA GLU A 190 12.68 -5.56 8.68
C GLU A 190 13.47 -6.86 8.89
N HIS A 191 14.60 -6.99 8.22
CA HIS A 191 15.48 -8.17 8.34
C HIS A 191 16.01 -8.41 9.76
N ASN A 192 16.10 -7.37 10.58
CA ASN A 192 16.56 -7.44 11.97
C ASN A 192 15.42 -7.75 12.98
N GLY A 193 14.18 -7.97 12.47
CA GLY A 193 13.00 -8.23 13.28
C GLY A 193 12.25 -6.99 13.76
N ASP A 194 12.72 -5.79 13.45
CA ASP A 194 11.96 -4.57 13.68
C ASP A 194 10.70 -4.59 12.83
N TYR A 195 9.59 -4.09 13.37
CA TYR A 195 8.34 -4.08 12.64
C TYR A 195 7.53 -2.80 12.85
N LEU A 196 6.65 -2.58 11.89
CA LEU A 196 5.58 -1.60 11.94
C LEU A 196 4.29 -2.31 11.54
N ASP A 197 3.31 -2.30 12.42
CA ASP A 197 2.03 -3.01 12.28
C ASP A 197 0.88 -2.03 12.45
N GLN A 198 0.19 -1.73 11.35
CA GLN A 198 -0.95 -0.83 11.28
C GLN A 198 -2.22 -1.66 11.31
N LYS A 199 -3.06 -1.48 12.32
CA LYS A 199 -4.31 -2.21 12.55
C LYS A 199 -5.50 -1.25 12.47
N TRP A 200 -6.46 -1.55 11.62
CA TRP A 200 -7.67 -0.78 11.44
C TRP A 200 -8.40 -0.53 12.77
N GLU A 201 -8.78 0.71 12.99
CA GLU A 201 -9.47 1.17 14.19
C GLU A 201 -10.85 1.74 13.87
N SER A 202 -10.97 2.50 12.76
CA SER A 202 -12.26 3.05 12.34
C SER A 202 -12.28 3.43 10.87
N THR A 203 -13.48 3.53 10.34
CA THR A 203 -13.77 4.00 8.97
C THR A 203 -14.59 5.26 9.05
N GLN A 204 -14.24 6.27 8.27
CA GLN A 204 -14.90 7.57 8.21
C GLN A 204 -15.14 7.99 6.76
N ALA A 205 -16.08 8.91 6.55
CA ALA A 205 -16.22 9.56 5.26
C ALA A 205 -14.93 10.34 4.90
N PRO A 206 -14.56 10.40 3.61
CA PRO A 206 -13.42 11.20 3.17
C PRO A 206 -13.77 12.68 3.31
N SER A 207 -13.08 13.36 4.17
CA SER A 207 -13.20 14.83 4.38
C SER A 207 -11.99 15.54 3.79
#